data_cb1ca127ed948dc42d90852b5cf9173e
#
_entry.id   cb1ca127ed948dc42d90852b5cf9173e
#
_cell.length_a   1.000
_cell.length_b   1.000
_cell.length_c   1.000
_cell.angle_alpha   90.00
_cell.angle_beta   90.00
_cell.angle_gamma   90.00
#
_symmetry.space_group_name_H-M   'P 1'
#
loop_
_entity.id
_entity.type
_entity.pdbx_description
1 polymer ?
#
loop_
_entity_poly.entity_id
_entity_poly.type
_entity_poly.pdbx_seq_one_letter_code
_entity_poly.pdbx_strand_id
1 'polypeptide(L)'
;MKTHLLLLISLLAQPVIGAEYTVEKFWASMPTNEKQIGNMHGDIAVSSKNEVYISVQGGPKAGVQVYDNKGNYLRNVPNAPTDFHGFVIRETENGEHIYGPRLGGQNILKLTLAGKTVLDIKPATVPTKFKRGGRMRLTGMDVAPNGDLFVVDGYSTDYIHHFDKAGKYIKTIGGRELLGSQTLHKICIDTRFDPPRILGADREKMRLIHIGLDGKFHGVYAKDVLRPAAVAVHGNLAVTGEIKGRASLYDKAGKVVAQLGHNTAPGETATNKLPPAKWRPGFFSAPHGVAFNSVGDLFVAEYTVFGRIHRFNLKK
;
A
#
# COMPACT_ATOMS: atom_id res chain seq x y z
N MET A 1 30.55 29.55 37.24
CA MET A 1 29.21 28.99 37.00
C MET A 1 28.79 29.45 35.62
N LYS A 2 28.77 28.53 34.65
CA LYS A 2 28.29 28.82 33.29
C LYS A 2 26.92 28.17 33.16
N THR A 3 25.87 29.00 33.10
CA THR A 3 24.48 28.59 32.97
C THR A 3 24.24 28.21 31.50
N HIS A 4 24.02 26.95 31.22
CA HIS A 4 23.58 26.49 29.88
C HIS A 4 22.09 26.69 29.77
N LEU A 5 21.69 27.61 28.91
CA LEU A 5 20.29 27.86 28.47
C LEU A 5 19.93 26.77 27.47
N LEU A 6 19.12 25.78 27.89
CA LEU A 6 18.50 24.83 26.99
C LEU A 6 17.38 25.53 26.23
N LEU A 7 17.61 25.75 24.94
CA LEU A 7 16.58 26.22 24.02
C LEU A 7 15.66 25.03 23.69
N LEU A 8 14.49 24.97 24.33
CA LEU A 8 13.42 24.07 23.90
C LEU A 8 12.83 24.63 22.58
N ILE A 9 13.23 24.02 21.46
CA ILE A 9 12.55 24.25 20.18
C ILE A 9 11.26 23.44 20.22
N SER A 10 10.13 24.09 20.53
CA SER A 10 8.80 23.52 20.33
C SER A 10 8.56 23.43 18.83
N LEU A 11 8.62 22.23 18.24
CA LEU A 11 8.07 21.98 16.91
C LEU A 11 6.55 22.21 16.99
N LEU A 12 6.13 23.41 16.68
CA LEU A 12 4.72 23.70 16.41
C LEU A 12 4.31 22.89 15.17
N ALA A 13 3.46 21.88 15.35
CA ALA A 13 2.81 21.18 14.25
C ALA A 13 2.07 22.23 13.41
N GLN A 14 2.54 22.46 12.19
CA GLN A 14 1.87 23.34 11.24
C GLN A 14 0.46 22.78 10.99
N PRO A 15 -0.60 23.58 11.01
CA PRO A 15 -1.94 23.12 10.66
C PRO A 15 -1.90 22.63 9.21
N VAL A 16 -2.34 21.39 8.97
CA VAL A 16 -2.56 20.85 7.62
C VAL A 16 -3.78 21.59 7.07
N ILE A 17 -3.55 22.71 6.38
CA ILE A 17 -4.55 23.35 5.52
C ILE A 17 -4.85 22.33 4.43
N GLY A 18 -6.12 22.03 4.15
CA GLY A 18 -6.59 20.93 3.33
C GLY A 18 -5.73 20.72 2.07
N ALA A 19 -5.18 19.50 1.93
CA ALA A 19 -4.36 19.16 0.77
C ALA A 19 -5.24 19.20 -0.50
N GLU A 20 -4.93 20.10 -1.42
CA GLU A 20 -5.64 20.21 -2.69
C GLU A 20 -4.93 19.42 -3.77
N TYR A 21 -5.69 18.63 -4.53
CA TYR A 21 -5.19 17.79 -5.62
C TYR A 21 -5.90 18.11 -6.93
N THR A 22 -5.14 18.01 -8.03
CA THR A 22 -5.70 18.05 -9.39
C THR A 22 -5.48 16.70 -10.07
N VAL A 23 -6.53 16.16 -10.72
CA VAL A 23 -6.42 14.89 -11.44
C VAL A 23 -5.67 15.08 -12.77
N GLU A 24 -4.72 14.19 -13.05
CA GLU A 24 -4.12 14.03 -14.38
C GLU A 24 -4.94 13.00 -15.15
N LYS A 25 -5.58 13.47 -16.25
CA LYS A 25 -6.51 12.64 -17.02
C LYS A 25 -5.75 11.57 -17.81
N PHE A 26 -6.16 10.30 -17.67
CA PHE A 26 -5.60 9.18 -18.44
C PHE A 26 -4.06 9.09 -18.37
N TRP A 27 -3.52 9.25 -17.17
CA TRP A 27 -2.09 9.35 -16.94
C TRP A 27 -1.29 8.15 -17.49
N ALA A 28 -1.73 6.91 -17.28
CA ALA A 28 -0.97 5.74 -17.72
C ALA A 28 -1.23 5.40 -19.19
N SER A 29 -0.15 5.26 -19.96
CA SER A 29 -0.20 4.69 -21.32
C SER A 29 -0.42 3.17 -21.27
N MET A 30 -0.90 2.61 -22.39
CA MET A 30 -0.93 1.16 -22.53
C MET A 30 0.48 0.60 -22.75
N PRO A 31 0.80 -0.60 -22.25
CA PRO A 31 2.05 -1.28 -22.58
C PRO A 31 2.19 -1.47 -24.09
N THR A 32 3.43 -1.50 -24.57
CA THR A 32 3.73 -1.60 -26.00
C THR A 32 2.95 -2.74 -26.68
N ASN A 33 2.23 -2.41 -27.75
CA ASN A 33 1.39 -3.30 -28.54
C ASN A 33 0.17 -3.89 -27.80
N GLU A 34 -0.17 -3.36 -26.63
CA GLU A 34 -1.35 -3.82 -25.86
C GLU A 34 -2.50 -2.83 -25.95
N LYS A 35 -3.73 -3.34 -25.79
CA LYS A 35 -4.95 -2.53 -25.76
C LYS A 35 -5.43 -2.21 -24.34
N GLN A 36 -4.78 -2.79 -23.34
CA GLN A 36 -5.08 -2.61 -21.91
C GLN A 36 -3.84 -2.88 -21.07
N ILE A 37 -3.83 -2.36 -19.85
CA ILE A 37 -2.75 -2.61 -18.88
C ILE A 37 -2.77 -4.09 -18.43
N GLY A 38 -3.95 -4.65 -18.24
CA GLY A 38 -4.16 -6.02 -17.79
C GLY A 38 -4.96 -6.11 -16.50
N ASN A 39 -5.20 -7.33 -16.02
CA ASN A 39 -5.94 -7.56 -14.78
C ASN A 39 -5.12 -7.09 -13.57
N MET A 40 -5.58 -6.05 -12.92
CA MET A 40 -4.96 -5.47 -11.72
C MET A 40 -5.77 -5.86 -10.48
N HIS A 41 -5.19 -6.73 -9.65
CA HIS A 41 -5.66 -7.03 -8.29
C HIS A 41 -4.45 -6.96 -7.34
N GLY A 42 -3.60 -6.02 -7.62
CA GLY A 42 -2.35 -5.84 -6.94
C GLY A 42 -2.20 -4.43 -6.37
N ASP A 43 -1.00 -4.01 -6.24
CA ASP A 43 -0.61 -2.77 -5.58
C ASP A 43 0.20 -1.86 -6.51
N ILE A 44 0.54 -0.70 -5.98
CA ILE A 44 1.33 0.34 -6.62
C ILE A 44 2.40 0.85 -5.66
N ALA A 45 3.60 1.10 -6.16
CA ALA A 45 4.68 1.73 -5.40
C ALA A 45 5.45 2.71 -6.30
N VAL A 46 6.11 3.69 -5.71
CA VAL A 46 6.90 4.69 -6.43
C VAL A 46 8.34 4.64 -5.92
N SER A 47 9.31 4.62 -6.83
CA SER A 47 10.73 4.67 -6.50
C SER A 47 11.21 6.10 -6.23
N SER A 48 12.40 6.26 -5.66
CA SER A 48 13.05 7.56 -5.45
C SER A 48 13.28 8.33 -6.76
N LYS A 49 13.35 7.62 -7.89
CA LYS A 49 13.44 8.18 -9.24
C LYS A 49 12.09 8.56 -9.85
N ASN A 50 11.00 8.47 -9.08
CA ASN A 50 9.64 8.68 -9.54
C ASN A 50 9.18 7.72 -10.66
N GLU A 51 9.80 6.54 -10.79
CA GLU A 51 9.22 5.45 -11.56
C GLU A 51 8.08 4.82 -10.76
N VAL A 52 6.98 4.55 -11.42
CA VAL A 52 5.77 3.95 -10.83
C VAL A 52 5.70 2.48 -11.18
N TYR A 53 5.65 1.63 -10.18
CA TYR A 53 5.60 0.18 -10.27
C TYR A 53 4.21 -0.30 -9.92
N ILE A 54 3.62 -1.17 -10.75
CA ILE A 54 2.29 -1.75 -10.50
C ILE A 54 2.32 -3.25 -10.67
N SER A 55 1.62 -3.98 -9.82
CA SER A 55 1.47 -5.41 -9.99
C SER A 55 0.23 -5.74 -10.82
N VAL A 56 0.45 -6.46 -11.92
CA VAL A 56 -0.55 -6.88 -12.89
C VAL A 56 -0.60 -8.40 -12.89
N GLN A 57 -1.72 -8.98 -12.47
CA GLN A 57 -1.84 -10.42 -12.22
C GLN A 57 -2.19 -11.23 -13.45
N GLY A 58 -2.74 -10.60 -14.48
CA GLY A 58 -3.13 -11.29 -15.71
C GLY A 58 -3.09 -10.39 -16.93
N GLY A 59 -2.91 -11.00 -18.09
CA GLY A 59 -2.75 -10.34 -19.38
C GLY A 59 -1.36 -10.55 -19.96
N PRO A 60 -1.10 -10.10 -21.21
CA PRO A 60 0.14 -10.37 -21.93
C PRO A 60 1.40 -9.82 -21.25
N LYS A 61 1.27 -8.73 -20.51
CA LYS A 61 2.37 -8.10 -19.74
C LYS A 61 2.18 -8.27 -18.23
N ALA A 62 1.63 -9.42 -17.79
CA ALA A 62 1.51 -9.73 -16.37
C ALA A 62 2.87 -9.73 -15.66
N GLY A 63 2.90 -9.37 -14.38
CA GLY A 63 4.08 -9.16 -13.55
C GLY A 63 4.09 -7.78 -12.92
N VAL A 64 5.25 -7.23 -12.61
CA VAL A 64 5.38 -5.85 -12.14
C VAL A 64 5.75 -4.97 -13.32
N GLN A 65 4.81 -4.15 -13.76
CA GLN A 65 5.01 -3.16 -14.82
C GLN A 65 5.58 -1.87 -14.24
N VAL A 66 6.42 -1.19 -15.01
CA VAL A 66 7.11 0.06 -14.63
C VAL A 66 6.76 1.16 -15.61
N TYR A 67 6.38 2.31 -15.08
CA TYR A 67 6.04 3.52 -15.81
C TYR A 67 6.95 4.66 -15.38
N ASP A 68 7.25 5.58 -16.32
CA ASP A 68 7.91 6.83 -15.96
C ASP A 68 6.93 7.81 -15.26
N ASN A 69 7.46 8.94 -14.78
CA ASN A 69 6.65 9.96 -14.11
C ASN A 69 5.60 10.64 -15.03
N LYS A 70 5.69 10.43 -16.34
CA LYS A 70 4.70 10.93 -17.34
C LYS A 70 3.66 9.89 -17.70
N GLY A 71 3.73 8.68 -17.11
CA GLY A 71 2.81 7.59 -17.38
C GLY A 71 3.15 6.75 -18.60
N ASN A 72 4.34 6.89 -19.18
CA ASN A 72 4.77 6.03 -20.27
C ASN A 72 5.21 4.67 -19.71
N TYR A 73 4.69 3.59 -20.30
CA TYR A 73 5.18 2.25 -19.99
C TYR A 73 6.64 2.11 -20.42
N LEU A 74 7.49 1.68 -19.51
CA LEU A 74 8.92 1.48 -19.75
C LEU A 74 9.28 0.01 -19.97
N ARG A 75 8.89 -0.86 -19.05
CA ARG A 75 9.29 -2.27 -18.99
C ARG A 75 8.49 -3.05 -17.95
N ASN A 76 8.65 -4.36 -17.94
CA ASN A 76 8.38 -5.17 -16.75
C ASN A 76 9.66 -5.32 -15.92
N VAL A 77 9.50 -5.51 -14.60
CA VAL A 77 10.60 -5.98 -13.74
C VAL A 77 10.85 -7.46 -14.07
N PRO A 78 12.04 -7.83 -14.53
CA PRO A 78 12.36 -9.23 -14.83
C PRO A 78 12.13 -10.13 -13.59
N ASN A 79 11.65 -11.35 -13.81
CA ASN A 79 11.43 -12.35 -12.76
C ASN A 79 10.49 -11.94 -11.61
N ALA A 80 9.87 -10.76 -11.67
CA ALA A 80 8.86 -10.41 -10.69
C ALA A 80 7.63 -11.33 -10.86
N PRO A 81 7.09 -11.88 -9.77
CA PRO A 81 5.94 -12.78 -9.86
C PRO A 81 4.66 -12.01 -10.26
N THR A 82 3.71 -12.75 -10.84
CA THR A 82 2.39 -12.20 -11.21
C THR A 82 1.41 -12.17 -10.03
N ASP A 83 1.76 -12.75 -8.89
CA ASP A 83 0.87 -12.90 -7.72
C ASP A 83 1.27 -12.01 -6.52
N PHE A 84 2.01 -10.92 -6.75
CA PHE A 84 2.12 -9.86 -5.76
C PHE A 84 0.76 -9.17 -5.60
N HIS A 85 0.10 -9.46 -4.47
CA HIS A 85 -1.17 -8.81 -4.13
C HIS A 85 -0.92 -7.44 -3.49
N GLY A 86 0.09 -7.33 -2.62
CA GLY A 86 0.58 -6.09 -2.06
C GLY A 86 2.10 -6.08 -2.10
N PHE A 87 2.72 -4.93 -2.40
CA PHE A 87 4.17 -4.77 -2.35
C PHE A 87 4.53 -3.32 -2.03
N VAL A 88 5.78 -3.10 -1.64
CA VAL A 88 6.34 -1.78 -1.41
C VAL A 88 7.73 -1.68 -2.01
N ILE A 89 8.17 -0.45 -2.31
CA ILE A 89 9.58 -0.14 -2.58
C ILE A 89 10.13 0.60 -1.36
N ARG A 90 11.27 0.14 -0.85
CA ARG A 90 11.91 0.78 0.30
C ARG A 90 13.41 0.87 0.07
N GLU A 91 13.97 2.00 0.49
CA GLU A 91 15.42 2.24 0.55
C GLU A 91 16.04 1.34 1.62
N THR A 92 17.22 0.83 1.33
CA THR A 92 18.04 0.05 2.25
C THR A 92 19.50 0.47 2.09
N GLU A 93 20.40 -0.03 2.92
CA GLU A 93 21.84 0.21 2.84
C GLU A 93 22.42 -0.07 1.42
N ASN A 94 21.76 -0.96 0.65
CA ASN A 94 22.17 -1.38 -0.69
C ASN A 94 21.26 -0.83 -1.80
N GLY A 95 20.60 0.31 -1.57
CA GLY A 95 19.68 0.94 -2.51
C GLY A 95 18.23 0.46 -2.38
N GLU A 96 17.39 0.87 -3.32
CA GLU A 96 15.97 0.56 -3.30
C GLU A 96 15.68 -0.89 -3.71
N HIS A 97 14.74 -1.51 -3.00
CA HIS A 97 14.28 -2.87 -3.26
C HIS A 97 12.75 -2.96 -3.25
N ILE A 98 12.25 -3.86 -4.07
CA ILE A 98 10.83 -4.29 -4.05
C ILE A 98 10.70 -5.36 -2.97
N TYR A 99 9.75 -5.20 -2.06
CA TYR A 99 9.37 -6.19 -1.06
C TYR A 99 7.91 -6.56 -1.28
N GLY A 100 7.62 -7.84 -1.50
CA GLY A 100 6.26 -8.29 -1.77
C GLY A 100 6.00 -9.72 -1.31
N PRO A 101 4.88 -9.95 -0.62
CA PRO A 101 4.38 -11.28 -0.35
C PRO A 101 3.62 -11.80 -1.57
N ARG A 102 3.80 -13.09 -1.87
CA ARG A 102 3.10 -13.80 -2.92
C ARG A 102 1.79 -14.38 -2.38
N LEU A 103 0.67 -14.01 -2.99
CA LEU A 103 -0.65 -14.50 -2.56
C LEU A 103 -0.82 -16.01 -2.80
N GLY A 104 -0.41 -16.49 -3.96
CA GLY A 104 -0.45 -17.90 -4.35
C GLY A 104 0.75 -18.69 -3.82
N GLY A 105 1.96 -18.15 -4.01
CA GLY A 105 3.23 -18.77 -3.60
C GLY A 105 3.45 -18.78 -2.09
N GLN A 106 2.81 -17.88 -1.34
CA GLN A 106 2.88 -17.74 0.12
C GLN A 106 4.28 -17.38 0.67
N ASN A 107 5.28 -17.21 -0.18
CA ASN A 107 6.61 -16.73 0.21
C ASN A 107 6.67 -15.20 0.12
N ILE A 108 7.70 -14.63 0.75
CA ILE A 108 7.95 -13.19 0.77
C ILE A 108 9.25 -12.95 0.04
N LEU A 109 9.23 -12.08 -0.95
CA LEU A 109 10.40 -11.78 -1.78
C LEU A 109 10.93 -10.38 -1.51
N LYS A 110 12.26 -10.25 -1.52
CA LYS A 110 12.99 -9.01 -1.72
C LYS A 110 13.68 -9.08 -3.07
N LEU A 111 13.38 -8.14 -3.96
CA LEU A 111 13.98 -8.04 -5.30
C LEU A 111 14.71 -6.71 -5.44
N THR A 112 15.81 -6.67 -6.19
CA THR A 112 16.30 -5.38 -6.72
C THR A 112 15.27 -4.80 -7.70
N LEU A 113 15.36 -3.50 -8.02
CA LEU A 113 14.50 -2.90 -9.06
C LEU A 113 14.76 -3.50 -10.47
N ALA A 114 15.91 -4.17 -10.66
CA ALA A 114 16.25 -4.92 -11.86
C ALA A 114 15.73 -6.38 -11.84
N GLY A 115 15.00 -6.80 -10.79
CA GLY A 115 14.36 -8.11 -10.71
C GLY A 115 15.23 -9.25 -10.19
N LYS A 116 16.47 -8.97 -9.69
CA LYS A 116 17.29 -9.98 -9.03
C LYS A 116 16.72 -10.28 -7.64
N THR A 117 16.46 -11.55 -7.34
CA THR A 117 16.05 -11.99 -5.99
C THR A 117 17.21 -11.83 -5.01
N VAL A 118 16.97 -11.11 -3.94
CA VAL A 118 17.91 -10.87 -2.82
C VAL A 118 17.52 -11.73 -1.62
N LEU A 119 16.21 -11.89 -1.37
CA LEU A 119 15.69 -12.68 -0.25
C LEU A 119 14.42 -13.42 -0.70
N ASP A 120 14.29 -14.67 -0.25
CA ASP A 120 13.11 -15.50 -0.46
C ASP A 120 12.75 -16.24 0.83
N ILE A 121 11.85 -15.65 1.62
CA ILE A 121 11.38 -16.23 2.89
C ILE A 121 10.29 -17.27 2.58
N LYS A 122 10.59 -18.52 2.88
CA LYS A 122 9.68 -19.64 2.59
C LYS A 122 8.51 -19.71 3.57
N PRO A 123 7.35 -20.21 3.16
CA PRO A 123 6.18 -20.35 4.03
C PRO A 123 6.44 -21.17 5.29
N ALA A 124 7.35 -22.16 5.22
CA ALA A 124 7.73 -23.01 6.35
C ALA A 124 8.34 -22.24 7.52
N THR A 125 8.91 -21.06 7.28
CA THR A 125 9.53 -20.21 8.30
C THR A 125 8.53 -19.74 9.36
N VAL A 126 7.26 -19.54 9.00
CA VAL A 126 6.19 -19.18 9.94
C VAL A 126 5.66 -20.45 10.63
N PRO A 127 5.53 -20.46 11.97
CA PRO A 127 4.99 -21.63 12.70
C PRO A 127 3.56 -22.00 12.28
N THR A 128 3.27 -23.29 12.17
CA THR A 128 1.98 -23.82 11.66
C THR A 128 0.78 -23.33 12.47
N LYS A 129 0.92 -23.10 13.78
CA LYS A 129 -0.15 -22.60 14.65
C LYS A 129 -0.73 -21.24 14.22
N PHE A 130 0.02 -20.46 13.44
CA PHE A 130 -0.43 -19.19 12.89
C PHE A 130 -0.99 -19.29 11.47
N LYS A 131 -1.15 -20.50 10.94
CA LYS A 131 -1.65 -20.74 9.58
C LYS A 131 -3.00 -21.45 9.62
N ARG A 132 -3.93 -20.96 8.85
CA ARG A 132 -5.24 -21.62 8.71
C ARG A 132 -5.13 -22.80 7.73
N GLY A 133 -5.35 -24.02 8.22
CA GLY A 133 -5.19 -25.23 7.39
C GLY A 133 -3.78 -25.38 6.80
N GLY A 134 -2.74 -24.95 7.55
CA GLY A 134 -1.34 -25.01 7.12
C GLY A 134 -0.94 -23.97 6.07
N ARG A 135 -1.84 -23.06 5.66
CA ARG A 135 -1.61 -22.08 4.61
C ARG A 135 -1.78 -20.62 5.09
N MET A 136 -1.07 -19.72 4.43
CA MET A 136 -1.23 -18.27 4.57
C MET A 136 -1.84 -17.69 3.28
N ARG A 137 -2.48 -16.55 3.39
CA ARG A 137 -2.97 -15.75 2.25
C ARG A 137 -2.55 -14.31 2.43
N LEU A 138 -1.25 -14.10 2.18
CA LEU A 138 -0.55 -12.85 2.43
C LEU A 138 -1.05 -11.75 1.48
N THR A 139 -1.47 -10.63 2.02
CA THR A 139 -2.11 -9.56 1.24
C THR A 139 -1.28 -8.29 1.12
N GLY A 140 -0.35 -8.06 2.02
CA GLY A 140 0.51 -6.89 1.99
C GLY A 140 1.64 -6.97 3.00
N MET A 141 2.56 -6.02 2.93
CA MET A 141 3.68 -5.89 3.86
C MET A 141 4.21 -4.46 3.88
N ASP A 142 5.03 -4.18 4.87
CA ASP A 142 5.91 -3.03 4.86
C ASP A 142 7.20 -3.31 5.64
N VAL A 143 8.18 -2.40 5.52
CA VAL A 143 9.50 -2.48 6.12
C VAL A 143 9.67 -1.33 7.12
N ALA A 144 10.01 -1.67 8.35
CA ALA A 144 10.27 -0.69 9.41
C ALA A 144 11.62 0.02 9.20
N PRO A 145 11.87 1.18 9.84
CA PRO A 145 13.12 1.93 9.70
C PRO A 145 14.39 1.16 10.06
N ASN A 146 14.31 0.16 10.93
CA ASN A 146 15.40 -0.74 11.28
C ASN A 146 15.63 -1.88 10.27
N GLY A 147 14.79 -1.94 9.22
CA GLY A 147 14.82 -2.97 8.18
C GLY A 147 13.96 -4.20 8.45
N ASP A 148 13.30 -4.30 9.60
CA ASP A 148 12.42 -5.41 9.93
C ASP A 148 11.20 -5.43 9.02
N LEU A 149 10.75 -6.65 8.69
CA LEU A 149 9.65 -6.90 7.76
C LEU A 149 8.38 -7.24 8.54
N PHE A 150 7.28 -6.59 8.20
CA PHE A 150 5.95 -6.87 8.73
C PHE A 150 5.04 -7.29 7.59
N VAL A 151 4.47 -8.50 7.65
CA VAL A 151 3.71 -9.12 6.56
C VAL A 151 2.36 -9.57 7.06
N VAL A 152 1.26 -9.11 6.45
CA VAL A 152 -0.09 -9.40 6.90
C VAL A 152 -0.73 -10.56 6.13
N ASP A 153 -1.33 -11.51 6.86
CA ASP A 153 -2.13 -12.65 6.35
C ASP A 153 -3.62 -12.27 6.29
N GLY A 154 -3.92 -11.20 5.55
CA GLY A 154 -5.21 -10.51 5.59
C GLY A 154 -6.37 -11.28 4.95
N TYR A 155 -6.12 -12.23 4.05
CA TYR A 155 -7.18 -13.08 3.49
C TYR A 155 -7.37 -14.39 4.25
N SER A 156 -6.70 -14.56 5.40
CA SER A 156 -6.84 -15.78 6.20
C SER A 156 -7.07 -15.44 7.68
N THR A 157 -6.03 -15.04 8.40
CA THR A 157 -6.04 -14.97 9.87
C THR A 157 -5.96 -13.57 10.44
N ASP A 158 -5.63 -12.57 9.62
CA ASP A 158 -5.31 -11.19 10.00
C ASP A 158 -4.09 -11.09 10.95
N TYR A 159 -3.28 -12.15 11.05
CA TYR A 159 -1.99 -12.09 11.72
C TYR A 159 -1.00 -11.24 10.92
N ILE A 160 -0.09 -10.60 11.64
CA ILE A 160 1.07 -9.89 11.08
C ILE A 160 2.32 -10.66 11.52
N HIS A 161 3.04 -11.19 10.54
CA HIS A 161 4.28 -11.92 10.76
C HIS A 161 5.45 -10.95 10.72
N HIS A 162 6.28 -10.94 11.76
CA HIS A 162 7.45 -10.10 11.93
C HIS A 162 8.71 -10.90 11.68
N PHE A 163 9.56 -10.40 10.80
CA PHE A 163 10.87 -10.95 10.46
C PHE A 163 11.92 -9.85 10.62
N ASP A 164 13.17 -10.22 10.93
CA ASP A 164 14.29 -9.29 10.86
C ASP A 164 14.66 -8.97 9.39
N LYS A 165 15.57 -8.03 9.19
CA LYS A 165 16.04 -7.61 7.85
C LYS A 165 16.72 -8.73 7.04
N ALA A 166 17.15 -9.80 7.67
CA ALA A 166 17.72 -10.99 7.03
C ALA A 166 16.67 -12.06 6.71
N GLY A 167 15.37 -11.82 7.07
CA GLY A 167 14.26 -12.75 6.84
C GLY A 167 14.12 -13.84 7.90
N LYS A 168 14.80 -13.73 9.03
CA LYS A 168 14.61 -14.65 10.16
C LYS A 168 13.30 -14.28 10.87
N TYR A 169 12.45 -15.27 11.09
CA TYR A 169 11.19 -15.10 11.82
C TYR A 169 11.47 -14.71 13.29
N ILE A 170 10.80 -13.67 13.74
CA ILE A 170 10.86 -13.16 15.11
C ILE A 170 9.60 -13.58 15.88
N LYS A 171 8.43 -13.13 15.43
CA LYS A 171 7.14 -13.38 16.09
C LYS A 171 5.97 -13.17 15.15
N THR A 172 4.78 -13.51 15.61
CA THR A 172 3.50 -13.16 14.99
C THR A 172 2.69 -12.34 15.98
N ILE A 173 2.10 -11.26 15.50
CA ILE A 173 1.29 -10.30 16.27
C ILE A 173 -0.08 -10.12 15.64
N GLY A 174 -1.00 -9.46 16.33
CA GLY A 174 -2.33 -9.17 15.82
C GLY A 174 -3.25 -10.40 15.79
N GLY A 175 -3.94 -10.58 14.67
CA GLY A 175 -4.96 -11.61 14.49
C GLY A 175 -6.37 -11.12 14.82
N ARG A 176 -7.37 -11.80 14.26
CA ARG A 176 -8.79 -11.40 14.34
C ARG A 176 -9.30 -11.23 15.76
N GLU A 177 -8.91 -12.15 16.63
CA GLU A 177 -9.36 -12.16 18.01
C GLU A 177 -8.86 -10.93 18.78
N LEU A 178 -7.54 -10.66 18.71
CA LEU A 178 -6.94 -9.52 19.42
C LEU A 178 -7.37 -8.17 18.86
N LEU A 179 -7.45 -8.04 17.52
CA LEU A 179 -7.72 -6.78 16.86
C LEU A 179 -9.23 -6.53 16.65
N GLY A 180 -10.08 -7.54 16.83
CA GLY A 180 -11.48 -7.49 16.40
C GLY A 180 -11.61 -7.18 14.91
N SER A 181 -10.60 -7.57 14.10
CA SER A 181 -10.51 -7.25 12.67
C SER A 181 -11.24 -8.27 11.81
N GLN A 182 -11.52 -7.84 10.57
CA GLN A 182 -12.02 -8.73 9.53
C GLN A 182 -11.43 -8.30 8.20
N THR A 183 -10.48 -9.10 7.69
CA THR A 183 -9.68 -8.81 6.52
C THR A 183 -8.81 -7.56 6.73
N LEU A 184 -7.77 -7.67 7.54
CA LEU A 184 -6.70 -6.68 7.65
C LEU A 184 -5.91 -6.68 6.33
N HIS A 185 -6.44 -5.94 5.35
CA HIS A 185 -6.13 -6.16 3.94
C HIS A 185 -4.73 -5.69 3.55
N LYS A 186 -4.31 -4.53 4.03
CA LYS A 186 -2.95 -3.99 3.84
C LYS A 186 -2.50 -3.25 5.08
N ILE A 187 -1.21 -3.20 5.27
CA ILE A 187 -0.54 -2.43 6.31
C ILE A 187 0.51 -1.51 5.70
N CYS A 188 0.81 -0.40 6.38
CA CYS A 188 2.04 0.37 6.18
C CYS A 188 2.65 0.76 7.53
N ILE A 189 3.95 1.02 7.55
CA ILE A 189 4.64 1.55 8.73
C ILE A 189 4.43 3.07 8.77
N ASP A 190 3.72 3.52 9.78
CA ASP A 190 3.40 4.93 10.01
C ASP A 190 4.49 5.60 10.84
N THR A 191 5.46 6.16 10.15
CA THR A 191 6.61 6.87 10.73
C THR A 191 6.28 8.29 11.22
N ARG A 192 5.03 8.72 11.11
CA ARG A 192 4.56 9.98 11.70
C ARG A 192 4.50 9.92 13.23
N PHE A 193 4.57 8.70 13.79
CA PHE A 193 4.59 8.44 15.24
C PHE A 193 5.99 8.01 15.68
N ASP A 194 6.30 8.30 16.94
CA ASP A 194 7.49 7.81 17.62
C ASP A 194 7.06 7.15 18.96
N PRO A 195 7.29 5.85 19.15
CA PRO A 195 7.79 4.91 18.14
C PRO A 195 6.83 4.73 16.95
N PRO A 196 7.34 4.30 15.77
CA PRO A 196 6.52 4.02 14.59
C PRO A 196 5.41 3.01 14.88
N ARG A 197 4.30 3.12 14.13
CA ARG A 197 3.14 2.21 14.25
C ARG A 197 2.86 1.52 12.93
N ILE A 198 2.15 0.42 13.00
CA ILE A 198 1.52 -0.19 11.84
C ILE A 198 0.15 0.47 11.66
N LEU A 199 -0.08 1.12 10.53
CA LEU A 199 -1.40 1.57 10.09
C LEU A 199 -2.00 0.45 9.22
N GLY A 200 -3.18 -0.04 9.59
CA GLY A 200 -3.83 -1.16 8.94
C GLY A 200 -5.20 -0.81 8.35
N ALA A 201 -5.45 -1.30 7.13
CA ALA A 201 -6.74 -1.24 6.44
C ALA A 201 -7.61 -2.43 6.86
N ASP A 202 -8.46 -2.25 7.87
CA ASP A 202 -9.41 -3.26 8.35
C ASP A 202 -10.68 -3.21 7.49
N ARG A 203 -10.61 -3.92 6.35
CA ARG A 203 -11.48 -3.75 5.19
C ARG A 203 -12.95 -3.98 5.48
N GLU A 204 -13.30 -5.11 6.06
CA GLU A 204 -14.71 -5.46 6.28
C GLU A 204 -15.29 -4.80 7.54
N LYS A 205 -14.44 -4.27 8.43
CA LYS A 205 -14.85 -3.42 9.56
C LYS A 205 -14.94 -1.94 9.19
N MET A 206 -14.63 -1.57 7.93
CA MET A 206 -14.72 -0.21 7.39
C MET A 206 -14.00 0.82 8.26
N ARG A 207 -12.78 0.49 8.70
CA ARG A 207 -11.97 1.34 9.56
C ARG A 207 -10.49 1.22 9.26
N LEU A 208 -9.73 2.20 9.72
CA LEU A 208 -8.27 2.12 9.81
C LEU A 208 -7.88 1.95 11.28
N ILE A 209 -6.86 1.16 11.56
CA ILE A 209 -6.41 0.85 12.93
C ILE A 209 -4.92 1.09 13.08
N HIS A 210 -4.49 1.41 14.30
CA HIS A 210 -3.08 1.47 14.66
C HIS A 210 -2.68 0.31 15.58
N ILE A 211 -1.53 -0.28 15.29
CA ILE A 211 -0.91 -1.37 16.04
C ILE A 211 0.56 -0.99 16.25
N GLY A 212 1.09 -1.17 17.45
CA GLY A 212 2.52 -1.02 17.72
C GLY A 212 3.34 -2.10 17.01
N LEU A 213 4.62 -1.85 16.73
CA LEU A 213 5.53 -2.86 16.19
C LEU A 213 5.76 -4.01 17.21
N ASP A 214 5.46 -3.78 18.48
CA ASP A 214 5.41 -4.78 19.54
C ASP A 214 4.17 -5.68 19.51
N GLY A 215 3.12 -5.26 18.78
CA GLY A 215 1.82 -5.92 18.65
C GLY A 215 0.71 -5.28 19.50
N LYS A 216 1.01 -4.22 20.28
CA LYS A 216 0.00 -3.51 21.07
C LYS A 216 -1.04 -2.85 20.19
N PHE A 217 -2.32 -3.14 20.43
CA PHE A 217 -3.41 -2.47 19.74
C PHE A 217 -3.60 -1.05 20.29
N HIS A 218 -3.41 -0.04 19.44
CA HIS A 218 -3.57 1.37 19.80
C HIS A 218 -4.96 1.92 19.53
N GLY A 219 -5.84 1.13 18.89
CA GLY A 219 -7.23 1.52 18.65
C GLY A 219 -7.52 1.86 17.19
N VAL A 220 -8.70 2.43 16.99
CA VAL A 220 -9.19 2.87 15.67
C VAL A 220 -8.61 4.25 15.37
N TYR A 221 -7.93 4.35 14.23
CA TYR A 221 -7.37 5.60 13.72
C TYR A 221 -8.39 6.41 12.94
N ALA A 222 -9.17 5.76 12.06
CA ALA A 222 -10.24 6.40 11.30
C ALA A 222 -11.44 5.46 11.14
N LYS A 223 -12.65 6.05 11.17
CA LYS A 223 -13.94 5.37 10.97
C LYS A 223 -14.59 5.85 9.65
N ASP A 224 -15.71 5.24 9.30
CA ASP A 224 -16.52 5.59 8.14
C ASP A 224 -15.75 5.56 6.81
N VAL A 225 -14.83 4.61 6.74
CA VAL A 225 -14.01 4.33 5.57
C VAL A 225 -14.76 3.34 4.67
N LEU A 226 -14.86 3.65 3.39
CA LEU A 226 -15.69 2.89 2.45
C LEU A 226 -14.98 1.62 1.94
N ARG A 227 -14.77 0.64 2.84
CA ARG A 227 -14.13 -0.65 2.54
C ARG A 227 -12.66 -0.48 2.11
N PRO A 228 -11.75 -0.09 3.03
CA PRO A 228 -10.36 0.24 2.73
C PRO A 228 -9.57 -0.98 2.23
N ALA A 229 -8.82 -0.82 1.14
CA ALA A 229 -7.99 -1.88 0.58
C ALA A 229 -6.50 -1.60 0.75
N ALA A 230 -6.07 -0.35 0.75
CA ALA A 230 -4.67 0.03 0.86
C ALA A 230 -4.49 1.24 1.76
N VAL A 231 -3.29 1.37 2.31
CA VAL A 231 -2.86 2.52 3.11
C VAL A 231 -1.42 2.91 2.74
N ALA A 232 -1.14 4.20 2.76
CA ALA A 232 0.21 4.75 2.62
C ALA A 232 0.33 6.04 3.44
N VAL A 233 1.57 6.44 3.76
CA VAL A 233 1.87 7.69 4.47
C VAL A 233 2.91 8.51 3.71
N HIS A 234 2.78 9.82 3.75
CA HIS A 234 3.75 10.78 3.21
C HIS A 234 3.66 12.10 3.98
N GLY A 235 4.79 12.61 4.46
CA GLY A 235 4.81 13.81 5.31
C GLY A 235 3.87 13.66 6.50
N ASN A 236 2.92 14.58 6.66
CA ASN A 236 1.90 14.55 7.71
C ASN A 236 0.61 13.82 7.31
N LEU A 237 0.53 13.29 6.09
CA LEU A 237 -0.68 12.69 5.54
C LEU A 237 -0.62 11.16 5.57
N ALA A 238 -1.77 10.53 5.84
CA ALA A 238 -2.06 9.17 5.44
C ALA A 238 -3.14 9.16 4.36
N VAL A 239 -3.12 8.15 3.50
CA VAL A 239 -4.16 7.91 2.50
C VAL A 239 -4.67 6.49 2.59
N THR A 240 -5.94 6.28 2.26
CA THR A 240 -6.49 4.96 1.99
C THR A 240 -7.22 4.94 0.66
N GLY A 241 -7.04 3.84 -0.09
CA GLY A 241 -7.87 3.49 -1.24
C GLY A 241 -9.09 2.68 -0.78
N GLU A 242 -10.27 3.12 -1.16
CA GLU A 242 -11.54 2.57 -0.69
C GLU A 242 -12.30 1.91 -1.85
N ILE A 243 -12.49 0.59 -1.80
CA ILE A 243 -13.07 -0.21 -2.90
C ILE A 243 -14.45 0.31 -3.34
N LYS A 244 -15.18 0.98 -2.47
CA LYS A 244 -16.47 1.60 -2.81
C LYS A 244 -16.34 2.96 -3.50
N GLY A 245 -15.20 3.21 -4.19
CA GLY A 245 -15.06 4.31 -5.14
C GLY A 245 -14.61 5.63 -4.56
N ARG A 246 -13.68 5.64 -3.56
CA ARG A 246 -13.14 6.84 -2.95
C ARG A 246 -11.68 6.65 -2.52
N ALA A 247 -10.92 7.72 -2.47
CA ALA A 247 -9.67 7.78 -1.72
C ALA A 247 -9.76 8.89 -0.67
N SER A 248 -9.44 8.59 0.59
CA SER A 248 -9.50 9.57 1.68
C SER A 248 -8.12 9.81 2.27
N LEU A 249 -7.81 11.09 2.50
CA LEU A 249 -6.58 11.53 3.15
C LEU A 249 -6.88 11.99 4.57
N TYR A 250 -5.95 11.69 5.47
CA TYR A 250 -6.09 11.93 6.90
C TYR A 250 -4.85 12.63 7.47
N ASP A 251 -5.05 13.52 8.43
CA ASP A 251 -3.98 14.06 9.26
C ASP A 251 -3.48 13.03 10.29
N LYS A 252 -2.48 13.38 11.09
CA LYS A 252 -1.92 12.50 12.13
C LYS A 252 -2.95 12.08 13.21
N ALA A 253 -3.99 12.88 13.44
CA ALA A 253 -5.06 12.59 14.40
C ALA A 253 -6.18 11.70 13.83
N GLY A 254 -6.11 11.32 12.54
CA GLY A 254 -7.14 10.52 11.88
C GLY A 254 -8.34 11.32 11.38
N LYS A 255 -8.21 12.66 11.35
CA LYS A 255 -9.24 13.53 10.78
C LYS A 255 -9.09 13.58 9.26
N VAL A 256 -10.20 13.47 8.54
CA VAL A 256 -10.24 13.61 7.08
C VAL A 256 -9.84 15.02 6.68
N VAL A 257 -8.84 15.14 5.80
CA VAL A 257 -8.37 16.42 5.24
C VAL A 257 -8.72 16.59 3.76
N ALA A 258 -8.91 15.47 3.03
CA ALA A 258 -9.40 15.48 1.65
C ALA A 258 -10.05 14.14 1.30
N GLN A 259 -10.99 14.20 0.35
CA GLN A 259 -11.57 13.01 -0.28
C GLN A 259 -11.53 13.18 -1.79
N LEU A 260 -10.98 12.21 -2.49
CA LEU A 260 -10.75 12.26 -3.93
C LEU A 260 -11.58 11.21 -4.65
N GLY A 261 -11.99 11.55 -5.86
CA GLY A 261 -12.57 10.63 -6.82
C GLY A 261 -13.85 9.91 -6.39
N HIS A 262 -14.59 10.47 -5.43
CA HIS A 262 -15.78 9.83 -4.88
C HIS A 262 -16.83 9.61 -5.97
N ASN A 263 -17.07 8.35 -6.30
CA ASN A 263 -18.05 7.91 -7.29
C ASN A 263 -19.28 7.33 -6.57
N THR A 264 -20.41 7.96 -6.76
CA THR A 264 -21.71 7.54 -6.19
C THR A 264 -22.64 6.94 -7.22
N ALA A 265 -22.19 6.79 -8.47
CA ALA A 265 -23.03 6.26 -9.55
C ALA A 265 -23.39 4.78 -9.29
N PRO A 266 -24.68 4.43 -9.35
CA PRO A 266 -25.12 3.06 -9.09
C PRO A 266 -24.47 2.04 -10.04
N GLY A 267 -23.96 0.93 -9.46
CA GLY A 267 -23.33 -0.16 -10.19
C GLY A 267 -21.93 0.13 -10.76
N GLU A 268 -21.35 1.32 -10.49
CA GLU A 268 -20.02 1.68 -10.99
C GLU A 268 -18.91 1.49 -9.95
N THR A 269 -19.24 1.19 -8.70
CA THR A 269 -18.26 1.02 -7.62
C THR A 269 -18.25 -0.39 -7.05
N ALA A 270 -17.18 -0.75 -6.34
CA ALA A 270 -16.94 -2.08 -5.78
C ALA A 270 -17.02 -3.21 -6.84
N THR A 271 -16.71 -2.89 -8.08
CA THR A 271 -16.70 -3.82 -9.22
C THR A 271 -15.38 -3.74 -9.97
N ASN A 272 -14.87 -4.90 -10.40
CA ASN A 272 -13.67 -4.97 -11.23
C ASN A 272 -13.96 -5.07 -12.73
N LYS A 273 -15.22 -4.99 -13.12
CA LYS A 273 -15.68 -5.20 -14.50
C LYS A 273 -16.29 -3.95 -15.14
N LEU A 274 -16.15 -2.77 -14.50
CA LEU A 274 -16.62 -1.52 -15.14
C LEU A 274 -15.85 -1.29 -16.44
N PRO A 275 -16.53 -1.29 -17.62
CA PRO A 275 -15.84 -1.20 -18.88
C PRO A 275 -15.20 0.18 -19.09
N PRO A 276 -14.05 0.28 -19.80
CA PRO A 276 -13.35 1.55 -20.04
C PRO A 276 -14.22 2.68 -20.61
N ALA A 277 -15.20 2.35 -21.44
CA ALA A 277 -16.15 3.33 -22.00
C ALA A 277 -16.99 4.09 -20.94
N LYS A 278 -17.10 3.55 -19.73
CA LYS A 278 -17.79 4.21 -18.60
C LYS A 278 -16.83 4.96 -17.67
N TRP A 279 -15.54 4.91 -17.92
CA TRP A 279 -14.58 5.57 -17.05
C TRP A 279 -14.64 7.09 -17.18
N ARG A 280 -14.66 7.75 -16.04
CA ARG A 280 -14.59 9.21 -15.94
C ARG A 280 -13.28 9.59 -15.27
N PRO A 281 -12.46 10.51 -15.83
CA PRO A 281 -11.24 10.97 -15.21
C PRO A 281 -11.49 11.44 -13.79
N GLY A 282 -10.67 10.98 -12.83
CA GLY A 282 -10.76 11.35 -11.43
C GLY A 282 -11.86 10.67 -10.62
N PHE A 283 -12.75 9.85 -11.23
CA PHE A 283 -13.75 9.06 -10.48
C PHE A 283 -13.34 7.61 -10.42
N PHE A 284 -13.44 7.02 -9.23
CA PHE A 284 -13.02 5.64 -8.98
C PHE A 284 -14.15 4.62 -9.15
N SER A 285 -13.74 3.38 -9.46
CA SER A 285 -14.60 2.19 -9.39
C SER A 285 -14.22 1.33 -8.17
N ALA A 286 -12.97 0.94 -8.05
CA ALA A 286 -12.50 0.08 -6.97
C ALA A 286 -11.03 0.35 -6.62
N PRO A 287 -10.69 1.48 -5.98
CA PRO A 287 -9.34 1.76 -5.50
C PRO A 287 -8.80 0.61 -4.66
N HIS A 288 -7.62 0.09 -5.02
CA HIS A 288 -7.04 -1.08 -4.39
C HIS A 288 -5.60 -0.86 -3.89
N GLY A 289 -4.76 -0.17 -4.67
CA GLY A 289 -3.41 0.22 -4.29
C GLY A 289 -3.27 1.74 -4.21
N VAL A 290 -2.47 2.26 -3.29
CA VAL A 290 -2.17 3.69 -3.17
C VAL A 290 -0.69 3.90 -2.89
N ALA A 291 -0.09 4.93 -3.49
CA ALA A 291 1.28 5.33 -3.21
C ALA A 291 1.46 6.83 -3.44
N PHE A 292 2.35 7.45 -2.67
CA PHE A 292 2.83 8.80 -2.92
C PHE A 292 4.19 8.76 -3.62
N ASN A 293 4.49 9.80 -4.41
CA ASN A 293 5.86 10.09 -4.80
C ASN A 293 6.52 11.04 -3.78
N SER A 294 7.79 11.39 -4.03
CA SER A 294 8.59 12.24 -3.13
C SER A 294 8.06 13.66 -2.95
N VAL A 295 7.22 14.15 -3.87
CA VAL A 295 6.64 15.51 -3.80
C VAL A 295 5.19 15.51 -3.30
N GLY A 296 4.63 14.33 -2.98
CA GLY A 296 3.30 14.19 -2.42
C GLY A 296 2.19 13.99 -3.46
N ASP A 297 2.51 13.80 -4.75
CA ASP A 297 1.51 13.36 -5.72
C ASP A 297 1.03 11.96 -5.35
N LEU A 298 -0.27 11.74 -5.48
CA LEU A 298 -0.90 10.48 -5.14
C LEU A 298 -1.20 9.65 -6.39
N PHE A 299 -0.78 8.40 -6.36
CA PHE A 299 -1.12 7.40 -7.35
C PHE A 299 -2.10 6.39 -6.77
N VAL A 300 -3.13 6.04 -7.53
CA VAL A 300 -4.16 5.07 -7.13
C VAL A 300 -4.33 4.04 -8.23
N ALA A 301 -4.06 2.77 -7.90
CA ALA A 301 -4.32 1.63 -8.76
C ALA A 301 -5.70 1.03 -8.43
N GLU A 302 -6.52 0.78 -9.44
CA GLU A 302 -7.83 0.18 -9.26
C GLU A 302 -7.80 -1.33 -9.44
N TYR A 303 -8.60 -2.04 -8.64
CA TYR A 303 -8.95 -3.43 -8.90
C TYR A 303 -9.86 -3.49 -10.12
N THR A 304 -9.30 -3.87 -11.28
CA THR A 304 -10.04 -3.98 -12.52
C THR A 304 -9.39 -4.97 -13.48
N VAL A 305 -10.19 -5.70 -14.25
CA VAL A 305 -9.71 -6.66 -15.26
C VAL A 305 -9.04 -5.97 -16.46
N PHE A 306 -9.22 -4.66 -16.62
CA PHE A 306 -8.65 -3.88 -17.72
C PHE A 306 -7.35 -3.15 -17.37
N GLY A 307 -7.12 -2.89 -16.07
CA GLY A 307 -6.06 -2.06 -15.56
C GLY A 307 -6.35 -0.56 -15.66
N ARG A 308 -6.29 0.14 -14.52
CA ARG A 308 -6.50 1.59 -14.46
C ARG A 308 -5.68 2.20 -13.33
N ILE A 309 -4.97 3.29 -13.65
CA ILE A 309 -4.18 4.05 -12.70
C ILE A 309 -4.59 5.50 -12.76
N HIS A 310 -4.77 6.13 -11.61
CA HIS A 310 -4.99 7.55 -11.49
C HIS A 310 -3.78 8.22 -10.89
N ARG A 311 -3.49 9.43 -11.34
CA ARG A 311 -2.56 10.35 -10.69
C ARG A 311 -3.28 11.61 -10.27
N PHE A 312 -3.03 12.03 -9.05
CA PHE A 312 -3.50 13.28 -8.48
C PHE A 312 -2.26 14.10 -8.08
N ASN A 313 -2.09 15.23 -8.74
CA ASN A 313 -0.97 16.14 -8.48
C ASN A 313 -1.31 17.04 -7.29
N LEU A 314 -0.45 17.04 -6.27
CA LEU A 314 -0.57 17.93 -5.11
C LEU A 314 -0.36 19.38 -5.56
N LYS A 315 -1.33 20.27 -5.26
CA LYS A 315 -1.14 21.70 -5.46
C LYS A 315 -0.17 22.24 -4.42
N LYS A 316 0.84 22.96 -4.89
CA LYS A 316 1.83 23.66 -4.06
C LYS A 316 1.29 25.00 -3.58
#